data_a378fc26e2678eae629639d228aea82f
#
_entry.id   a378fc26e2678eae629639d228aea82f
#
_cell.length_a   1.000
_cell.length_b   1.000
_cell.length_c   1.000
_cell.angle_alpha   90.00
_cell.angle_beta   90.00
_cell.angle_gamma   90.00
#
_symmetry.space_group_name_H-M   'P 1'
#
loop_
_entity.id
_entity.type
_entity.pdbx_description
1 polymer ?
#
loop_
_entity_poly.entity_id
_entity_poly.type
_entity_poly.pdbx_seq_one_letter_code
_entity_poly.pdbx_strand_id
1 'polypeptide(L)'
;LSAGDWIGGVLADRVPAPQLLLGTLAVGAGLILLIPVVDGSVLEAIVEWDAGPRLNPLLAAVVLFGAPSVILATATPIAVRLRTREVASVGKTAGRLFAVSTAGSIVGTFVTAFWLIPEIGTNQLLGLLATALFVAAGIVALGEGMLLSGAGVAVLVAGSVAATLALAPEAGGRLSGAAAQNWSPLYRLRGESQELQAPGGGFKLVYAKDTRYHGLTVVEDSDTRHLRFESSFQSGMYLDNPFRTRYEYTDFLQLPLAYNPRARKILFIGLGGGSLQKRTWRDFPQLQQQVVELDPVVRDVAYRFFELPRSPRLKVTIEDGRRFLARDRRRWDAIVIDAYFSDSLPFHLTTVEFLELVRSRLNPGGFVASNLIGALEGEGSKLFRSMYKTYRSAFATVAVH
;
A
#
# COMPACT_ATOMS: atom_id res chain seq x y z
N LEU A 1 -14.12 15.38 13.79
CA LEU A 1 -13.89 16.80 13.49
C LEU A 1 -14.91 17.70 14.20
N SER A 2 -16.22 17.52 14.03
CA SER A 2 -17.25 18.36 14.65
C SER A 2 -17.16 18.46 16.17
N ALA A 3 -16.75 17.38 16.87
CA ALA A 3 -16.47 17.43 18.30
C ALA A 3 -15.30 18.38 18.62
N GLY A 4 -14.24 18.34 17.81
CA GLY A 4 -13.10 19.25 17.95
C GLY A 4 -13.47 20.71 17.72
N ASP A 5 -14.28 20.99 16.69
CA ASP A 5 -14.76 22.36 16.42
C ASP A 5 -15.58 22.91 17.60
N TRP A 6 -16.47 22.09 18.18
CA TRP A 6 -17.25 22.47 19.36
C TRP A 6 -16.36 22.72 20.59
N ILE A 7 -15.45 21.78 20.90
CA ILE A 7 -14.50 21.91 22.01
C ILE A 7 -13.63 23.16 21.82
N GLY A 8 -13.12 23.39 20.61
CA GLY A 8 -12.30 24.55 20.29
C GLY A 8 -13.01 25.88 20.48
N GLY A 9 -14.29 25.95 20.11
CA GLY A 9 -15.14 27.12 20.36
C GLY A 9 -15.27 27.42 21.86
N VAL A 10 -15.63 26.43 22.66
CA VAL A 10 -15.78 26.58 24.13
C VAL A 10 -14.46 26.96 24.80
N LEU A 11 -13.34 26.36 24.38
CA LEU A 11 -12.03 26.67 24.94
C LEU A 11 -11.54 28.06 24.55
N ALA A 12 -11.80 28.51 23.33
CA ALA A 12 -11.40 29.83 22.83
C ALA A 12 -12.07 30.99 23.58
N ASP A 13 -13.20 30.75 24.24
CA ASP A 13 -13.87 31.73 25.08
C ASP A 13 -13.27 31.83 26.48
N ARG A 14 -12.52 30.81 26.95
CA ARG A 14 -11.99 30.72 28.32
C ARG A 14 -10.47 30.93 28.41
N VAL A 15 -9.72 30.64 27.38
CA VAL A 15 -8.26 30.69 27.34
C VAL A 15 -7.78 31.66 26.28
N PRO A 16 -6.66 32.40 26.50
CA PRO A 16 -6.09 33.28 25.48
C PRO A 16 -5.84 32.54 24.17
N ALA A 17 -6.45 32.99 23.09
CA ALA A 17 -6.45 32.32 21.80
C ALA A 17 -5.03 32.00 21.23
N PRO A 18 -3.99 32.87 21.39
CA PRO A 18 -2.66 32.56 20.92
C PRO A 18 -2.02 31.36 21.62
N GLN A 19 -2.14 31.29 22.96
CA GLN A 19 -1.61 30.18 23.76
C GLN A 19 -2.33 28.89 23.46
N LEU A 20 -3.64 28.95 23.28
CA LEU A 20 -4.46 27.81 22.95
C LEU A 20 -4.14 27.28 21.54
N LEU A 21 -3.97 28.14 20.55
CA LEU A 21 -3.59 27.72 19.20
C LEU A 21 -2.20 27.09 19.17
N LEU A 22 -1.23 27.67 19.86
CA LEU A 22 0.11 27.11 20.03
C LEU A 22 0.05 25.71 20.65
N GLY A 23 -0.70 25.56 21.74
CA GLY A 23 -0.87 24.26 22.43
C GLY A 23 -1.55 23.23 21.50
N THR A 24 -2.60 23.61 20.79
CA THR A 24 -3.31 22.74 19.84
C THR A 24 -2.37 22.20 18.76
N LEU A 25 -1.58 23.08 18.13
CA LEU A 25 -0.65 22.69 17.08
C LEU A 25 0.48 21.80 17.63
N ALA A 26 1.06 22.17 18.78
CA ALA A 26 2.14 21.41 19.39
C ALA A 26 1.70 20.01 19.86
N VAL A 27 0.55 19.92 20.54
CA VAL A 27 0.01 18.61 21.00
C VAL A 27 -0.43 17.77 19.82
N GLY A 28 -1.09 18.36 18.82
CA GLY A 28 -1.46 17.65 17.60
C GLY A 28 -0.25 17.09 16.86
N ALA A 29 0.83 17.87 16.72
CA ALA A 29 2.10 17.43 16.12
C ALA A 29 2.73 16.28 16.93
N GLY A 30 2.77 16.39 18.25
CA GLY A 30 3.30 15.34 19.13
C GLY A 30 2.54 14.02 19.02
N LEU A 31 1.19 14.08 18.96
CA LEU A 31 0.37 12.89 18.75
C LEU A 31 0.59 12.25 17.37
N ILE A 32 0.81 13.05 16.34
CA ILE A 32 1.14 12.53 15.00
C ILE A 32 2.50 11.81 15.02
N LEU A 33 3.52 12.39 15.69
CA LEU A 33 4.82 11.73 15.84
C LEU A 33 4.76 10.44 16.65
N LEU A 34 3.79 10.30 17.53
CA LEU A 34 3.60 9.08 18.33
C LEU A 34 3.04 7.92 17.48
N ILE A 35 2.31 8.21 16.41
CA ILE A 35 1.66 7.17 15.58
C ILE A 35 2.66 6.10 15.12
N PRO A 36 3.78 6.40 14.46
CA PRO A 36 4.73 5.37 14.01
C PRO A 36 5.40 4.59 15.14
N VAL A 37 5.32 5.05 16.37
CA VAL A 37 5.88 4.37 17.55
C VAL A 37 4.90 3.35 18.11
N VAL A 38 3.60 3.64 18.06
CA VAL A 38 2.56 2.81 18.68
C VAL A 38 1.74 1.99 17.70
N ASP A 39 1.83 2.27 16.39
CA ASP A 39 1.01 1.65 15.36
C ASP A 39 1.15 0.12 15.35
N GLY A 40 2.36 -0.41 15.46
CA GLY A 40 2.61 -1.85 15.51
C GLY A 40 1.85 -2.52 16.66
N SER A 41 1.98 -2.00 17.88
CA SER A 41 1.31 -2.56 19.07
C SER A 41 -0.21 -2.42 19.00
N VAL A 42 -0.71 -1.28 18.48
CA VAL A 42 -2.15 -1.05 18.30
C VAL A 42 -2.74 -1.99 17.27
N LEU A 43 -2.06 -2.17 16.13
CA LEU A 43 -2.52 -3.07 15.08
C LEU A 43 -2.51 -4.52 15.55
N GLU A 44 -1.46 -4.95 16.26
CA GLU A 44 -1.36 -6.29 16.85
C GLU A 44 -2.54 -6.57 17.80
N ALA A 45 -2.82 -5.67 18.74
CA ALA A 45 -3.93 -5.80 19.67
C ALA A 45 -5.30 -5.86 18.96
N ILE A 46 -5.51 -5.05 17.91
CA ILE A 46 -6.76 -5.06 17.14
C ILE A 46 -6.93 -6.37 16.37
N VAL A 47 -5.84 -6.89 15.80
CA VAL A 47 -5.88 -8.17 15.08
C VAL A 47 -6.09 -9.35 16.01
N GLU A 48 -5.50 -9.34 17.22
CA GLU A 48 -5.75 -10.35 18.24
C GLU A 48 -7.21 -10.34 18.71
N TRP A 49 -7.80 -9.16 18.86
CA TRP A 49 -9.23 -9.05 19.22
C TRP A 49 -10.15 -9.51 18.09
N ASP A 50 -9.73 -9.38 16.83
CA ASP A 50 -10.40 -9.83 15.62
C ASP A 50 -11.90 -9.47 15.54
N ALA A 51 -12.20 -8.20 15.56
CA ALA A 51 -13.56 -7.68 15.32
C ALA A 51 -14.02 -7.88 13.86
N GLY A 52 -13.18 -8.47 13.03
CA GLY A 52 -13.44 -8.83 11.64
C GLY A 52 -12.92 -7.81 10.61
N PRO A 53 -12.91 -8.19 9.32
CA PRO A 53 -12.20 -7.47 8.26
C PRO A 53 -12.75 -6.07 7.96
N ARG A 54 -13.95 -5.75 8.42
CA ARG A 54 -14.54 -4.40 8.25
C ARG A 54 -14.30 -3.49 9.44
N LEU A 55 -14.32 -4.06 10.66
CA LEU A 55 -14.17 -3.27 11.89
C LEU A 55 -12.71 -3.04 12.26
N ASN A 56 -11.82 -3.99 12.02
CA ASN A 56 -10.40 -3.83 12.34
C ASN A 56 -9.77 -2.56 11.75
N PRO A 57 -9.93 -2.24 10.43
CA PRO A 57 -9.39 -1.00 9.87
C PRO A 57 -10.04 0.26 10.46
N LEU A 58 -11.35 0.21 10.74
CA LEU A 58 -12.06 1.33 11.35
C LEU A 58 -11.56 1.62 12.78
N LEU A 59 -11.38 0.57 13.58
CA LEU A 59 -10.84 0.69 14.95
C LEU A 59 -9.40 1.23 14.92
N ALA A 60 -8.55 0.70 14.04
CA ALA A 60 -7.20 1.19 13.86
C ALA A 60 -7.18 2.69 13.51
N ALA A 61 -8.00 3.10 12.55
CA ALA A 61 -8.11 4.51 12.16
C ALA A 61 -8.60 5.41 13.32
N VAL A 62 -9.59 4.96 14.08
CA VAL A 62 -10.12 5.72 15.23
C VAL A 62 -9.08 5.82 16.36
N VAL A 63 -8.40 4.73 16.68
CA VAL A 63 -7.41 4.71 17.77
C VAL A 63 -6.18 5.55 17.43
N LEU A 64 -5.63 5.38 16.22
CA LEU A 64 -4.39 6.06 15.82
C LEU A 64 -4.63 7.54 15.45
N PHE A 65 -5.71 7.85 14.75
CA PHE A 65 -5.94 9.18 14.20
C PHE A 65 -7.05 9.98 14.88
N GLY A 66 -7.87 9.35 15.76
CA GLY A 66 -8.99 10.02 16.40
C GLY A 66 -8.56 11.18 17.27
N ALA A 67 -7.62 10.97 18.20
CA ALA A 67 -7.14 12.01 19.11
C ALA A 67 -6.47 13.18 18.36
N PRO A 68 -5.47 12.97 17.48
CA PRO A 68 -4.88 14.08 16.73
C PRO A 68 -5.90 14.82 15.86
N SER A 69 -6.86 14.12 15.24
CA SER A 69 -7.91 14.75 14.42
C SER A 69 -8.83 15.65 15.23
N VAL A 70 -9.25 15.23 16.41
CA VAL A 70 -10.11 16.03 17.30
C VAL A 70 -9.36 17.27 17.78
N ILE A 71 -8.09 17.11 18.20
CA ILE A 71 -7.29 18.24 18.67
C ILE A 71 -7.05 19.25 17.57
N LEU A 72 -6.61 18.81 16.39
CA LEU A 72 -6.34 19.71 15.27
C LEU A 72 -7.61 20.40 14.75
N ALA A 73 -8.78 19.78 14.84
CA ALA A 73 -10.04 20.42 14.48
C ALA A 73 -10.37 21.63 15.39
N THR A 74 -9.87 21.68 16.64
CA THR A 74 -10.04 22.87 17.51
C THR A 74 -9.34 24.10 16.96
N ALA A 75 -8.35 23.97 16.06
CA ALA A 75 -7.56 25.09 15.55
C ALA A 75 -8.42 26.12 14.77
N THR A 76 -9.43 25.66 14.02
CA THR A 76 -10.26 26.55 13.18
C THR A 76 -11.05 27.57 14.02
N PRO A 77 -11.87 27.18 15.02
CA PRO A 77 -12.59 28.17 15.84
C PRO A 77 -11.64 29.05 16.66
N ILE A 78 -10.50 28.51 17.13
CA ILE A 78 -9.50 29.30 17.84
C ILE A 78 -8.90 30.37 16.90
N ALA A 79 -8.58 30.01 15.66
CA ALA A 79 -8.07 30.96 14.66
C ALA A 79 -9.09 32.04 14.29
N VAL A 80 -10.39 31.68 14.21
CA VAL A 80 -11.47 32.66 14.03
C VAL A 80 -11.47 33.66 15.18
N ARG A 81 -11.43 33.18 16.44
CA ARG A 81 -11.40 34.01 17.64
C ARG A 81 -10.18 34.92 17.68
N LEU A 82 -9.00 34.41 17.32
CA LEU A 82 -7.75 35.17 17.30
C LEU A 82 -7.79 36.33 16.28
N ARG A 83 -8.44 36.16 15.13
CA ARG A 83 -8.49 37.13 14.04
C ARG A 83 -9.69 38.08 14.13
N THR A 84 -10.69 37.75 14.93
CA THR A 84 -11.91 38.56 15.05
C THR A 84 -11.73 39.61 16.13
N ARG A 85 -11.73 40.89 15.73
CA ARG A 85 -11.68 42.08 16.63
C ARG A 85 -13.05 42.62 16.94
N GLU A 86 -14.00 42.50 16.01
CA GLU A 86 -15.35 43.04 16.11
C GLU A 86 -16.40 42.01 15.69
N VAL A 87 -17.51 41.93 16.39
CA VAL A 87 -18.61 41.00 16.10
C VAL A 87 -19.12 41.15 14.67
N ALA A 88 -19.17 42.35 14.13
CA ALA A 88 -19.61 42.62 12.75
C ALA A 88 -18.73 41.99 11.68
N SER A 89 -17.46 41.65 11.97
CA SER A 89 -16.51 41.05 11.06
C SER A 89 -16.39 39.53 11.15
N VAL A 90 -17.06 38.87 12.11
CA VAL A 90 -17.00 37.42 12.37
C VAL A 90 -17.31 36.60 11.13
N GLY A 91 -18.42 36.87 10.45
CA GLY A 91 -18.85 36.13 9.25
C GLY A 91 -17.83 36.18 8.11
N LYS A 92 -17.24 37.33 7.83
CA LYS A 92 -16.22 37.52 6.78
C LYS A 92 -14.92 36.78 7.15
N THR A 93 -14.50 36.85 8.41
CA THR A 93 -13.29 36.20 8.90
C THR A 93 -13.44 34.68 8.88
N ALA A 94 -14.54 34.16 9.41
CA ALA A 94 -14.87 32.75 9.38
C ALA A 94 -14.94 32.22 7.93
N GLY A 95 -15.66 32.90 7.05
CA GLY A 95 -15.78 32.49 5.65
C GLY A 95 -14.42 32.40 4.93
N ARG A 96 -13.51 33.35 5.17
CA ARG A 96 -12.13 33.28 4.60
C ARG A 96 -11.32 32.12 5.15
N LEU A 97 -11.36 31.89 6.47
CA LEU A 97 -10.63 30.80 7.09
C LEU A 97 -11.15 29.43 6.62
N PHE A 98 -12.46 29.27 6.55
CA PHE A 98 -13.06 28.03 6.00
C PHE A 98 -12.71 27.83 4.53
N ALA A 99 -12.72 28.88 3.69
CA ALA A 99 -12.33 28.78 2.30
C ALA A 99 -10.87 28.33 2.13
N VAL A 100 -9.95 28.91 2.90
CA VAL A 100 -8.51 28.53 2.91
C VAL A 100 -8.34 27.11 3.42
N SER A 101 -9.02 26.74 4.50
CA SER A 101 -8.98 25.37 5.07
C SER A 101 -9.48 24.33 4.06
N THR A 102 -10.60 24.60 3.40
CA THR A 102 -11.15 23.70 2.38
C THR A 102 -10.21 23.56 1.18
N ALA A 103 -9.69 24.68 0.66
CA ALA A 103 -8.72 24.67 -0.43
C ALA A 103 -7.45 23.90 -0.05
N GLY A 104 -6.91 24.15 1.16
CA GLY A 104 -5.77 23.45 1.70
C GLY A 104 -6.01 21.96 1.86
N SER A 105 -7.20 21.55 2.31
CA SER A 105 -7.58 20.14 2.45
C SER A 105 -7.64 19.42 1.09
N ILE A 106 -8.24 20.08 0.08
CA ILE A 106 -8.31 19.50 -1.28
C ILE A 106 -6.89 19.35 -1.85
N VAL A 107 -6.11 20.42 -1.87
CA VAL A 107 -4.74 20.42 -2.39
C VAL A 107 -3.88 19.42 -1.62
N GLY A 108 -3.97 19.43 -0.27
CA GLY A 108 -3.23 18.51 0.59
C GLY A 108 -3.54 17.05 0.28
N THR A 109 -4.81 16.69 0.10
CA THR A 109 -5.23 15.33 -0.24
C THR A 109 -4.60 14.86 -1.56
N PHE A 110 -4.69 15.67 -2.62
CA PHE A 110 -4.12 15.33 -3.92
C PHE A 110 -2.59 15.26 -3.89
N VAL A 111 -1.92 16.25 -3.30
CA VAL A 111 -0.46 16.27 -3.20
C VAL A 111 0.05 15.08 -2.38
N THR A 112 -0.61 14.77 -1.25
CA THR A 112 -0.24 13.64 -0.40
C THR A 112 -0.41 12.32 -1.13
N ALA A 113 -1.58 12.07 -1.73
CA ALA A 113 -1.89 10.79 -2.35
C ALA A 113 -1.06 10.51 -3.61
N PHE A 114 -0.81 11.53 -4.44
CA PHE A 114 -0.19 11.33 -5.75
C PHE A 114 1.31 11.60 -5.80
N TRP A 115 1.85 12.34 -4.83
CA TRP A 115 3.27 12.72 -4.82
C TRP A 115 3.98 12.33 -3.54
N LEU A 116 3.45 12.71 -2.36
CA LEU A 116 4.23 12.55 -1.13
C LEU A 116 4.34 11.08 -0.71
N ILE A 117 3.24 10.35 -0.65
CA ILE A 117 3.27 8.92 -0.27
C ILE A 117 4.21 8.11 -1.19
N PRO A 118 4.12 8.21 -2.55
CA PRO A 118 4.99 7.43 -3.43
C PRO A 118 6.47 7.78 -3.37
N GLU A 119 6.82 9.01 -2.96
CA GLU A 119 8.21 9.47 -2.98
C GLU A 119 8.91 9.32 -1.62
N ILE A 120 8.21 9.61 -0.51
CA ILE A 120 8.82 9.68 0.82
C ILE A 120 8.32 8.64 1.81
N GLY A 121 7.23 7.96 1.52
CA GLY A 121 6.64 6.93 2.40
C GLY A 121 5.80 7.49 3.55
N THR A 122 4.96 6.63 4.12
CA THR A 122 3.93 7.03 5.09
C THR A 122 4.51 7.53 6.40
N ASN A 123 5.51 6.84 6.95
CA ASN A 123 6.09 7.22 8.25
C ASN A 123 6.86 8.55 8.19
N GLN A 124 7.63 8.76 7.11
CA GLN A 124 8.31 10.03 6.89
C GLN A 124 7.32 11.17 6.66
N LEU A 125 6.21 10.90 5.98
CA LEU A 125 5.15 11.87 5.77
C LEU A 125 4.52 12.33 7.08
N LEU A 126 4.25 11.42 8.03
CA LEU A 126 3.77 11.78 9.37
C LEU A 126 4.77 12.67 10.11
N GLY A 127 6.06 12.37 10.01
CA GLY A 127 7.13 13.19 10.57
C GLY A 127 7.19 14.59 9.95
N LEU A 128 7.07 14.70 8.62
CA LEU A 128 7.01 15.98 7.91
C LEU A 128 5.77 16.80 8.31
N LEU A 129 4.62 16.17 8.43
CA LEU A 129 3.40 16.82 8.87
C LEU A 129 3.53 17.38 10.30
N ALA A 130 4.08 16.59 11.22
CA ALA A 130 4.34 17.02 12.57
C ALA A 130 5.34 18.19 12.61
N THR A 131 6.41 18.12 11.81
CA THR A 131 7.38 19.21 11.67
C THR A 131 6.71 20.50 11.17
N ALA A 132 5.86 20.41 10.14
CA ALA A 132 5.12 21.55 9.62
C ALA A 132 4.18 22.19 10.68
N LEU A 133 3.53 21.35 11.50
CA LEU A 133 2.69 21.82 12.60
C LEU A 133 3.51 22.51 13.71
N PHE A 134 4.69 22.00 14.06
CA PHE A 134 5.59 22.67 15.00
C PHE A 134 6.12 24.00 14.44
N VAL A 135 6.46 24.05 13.15
CA VAL A 135 6.84 25.31 12.50
C VAL A 135 5.69 26.31 12.56
N ALA A 136 4.46 25.89 12.26
CA ALA A 136 3.28 26.74 12.36
C ALA A 136 3.06 27.24 13.81
N ALA A 137 3.25 26.39 14.82
CA ALA A 137 3.22 26.76 16.22
C ALA A 137 4.31 27.81 16.56
N GLY A 138 5.53 27.66 16.02
CA GLY A 138 6.61 28.61 16.16
C GLY A 138 6.29 29.98 15.58
N ILE A 139 5.67 30.02 14.41
CA ILE A 139 5.21 31.27 13.77
C ILE A 139 4.19 31.97 14.66
N VAL A 140 3.24 31.26 15.25
CA VAL A 140 2.28 31.83 16.18
C VAL A 140 2.98 32.38 17.42
N ALA A 141 3.91 31.62 18.02
CA ALA A 141 4.65 32.04 19.21
C ALA A 141 5.44 33.33 18.97
N LEU A 142 6.18 33.42 17.85
CA LEU A 142 6.98 34.59 17.49
C LEU A 142 6.09 35.81 17.15
N GLY A 143 4.99 35.59 16.42
CA GLY A 143 4.07 36.65 16.04
C GLY A 143 3.37 37.32 17.24
N GLU A 144 3.20 36.58 18.33
CA GLU A 144 2.59 37.06 19.58
C GLU A 144 3.64 37.47 20.66
N GLY A 145 4.92 37.52 20.29
CA GLY A 145 6.02 37.93 21.18
C GLY A 145 6.37 36.90 22.27
N MET A 146 6.00 35.64 22.12
CA MET A 146 6.19 34.57 23.10
C MET A 146 7.56 33.92 22.92
N LEU A 147 8.67 34.64 23.18
CA LEU A 147 10.04 34.24 22.88
C LEU A 147 10.45 32.90 23.52
N LEU A 148 10.11 32.67 24.80
CA LEU A 148 10.43 31.42 25.51
C LEU A 148 9.69 30.23 24.89
N SER A 149 8.42 30.42 24.50
CA SER A 149 7.65 29.40 23.78
C SER A 149 8.21 29.14 22.37
N GLY A 150 8.73 30.18 21.70
CA GLY A 150 9.40 30.06 20.41
C GLY A 150 10.68 29.23 20.46
N ALA A 151 11.52 29.40 21.51
CA ALA A 151 12.69 28.58 21.74
C ALA A 151 12.33 27.11 22.00
N GLY A 152 11.31 26.86 22.81
CA GLY A 152 10.77 25.50 23.05
C GLY A 152 10.28 24.84 21.77
N VAL A 153 9.57 25.57 20.92
CA VAL A 153 9.10 25.06 19.63
C VAL A 153 10.27 24.77 18.69
N ALA A 154 11.33 25.57 18.66
CA ALA A 154 12.52 25.29 17.87
C ALA A 154 13.16 23.95 18.23
N VAL A 155 13.19 23.60 19.53
CA VAL A 155 13.66 22.29 20.02
C VAL A 155 12.74 21.16 19.52
N LEU A 156 11.42 21.36 19.56
CA LEU A 156 10.46 20.40 19.06
C LEU A 156 10.55 20.19 17.53
N VAL A 157 10.80 21.26 16.77
CA VAL A 157 11.07 21.18 15.33
C VAL A 157 12.33 20.36 15.07
N ALA A 158 13.43 20.65 15.75
CA ALA A 158 14.68 19.89 15.59
C ALA A 158 14.50 18.41 15.96
N GLY A 159 13.81 18.14 17.08
CA GLY A 159 13.47 16.79 17.52
C GLY A 159 12.59 16.04 16.51
N SER A 160 11.59 16.69 15.92
CA SER A 160 10.71 16.07 14.93
C SER A 160 11.42 15.75 13.62
N VAL A 161 12.35 16.62 13.17
CA VAL A 161 13.22 16.35 12.00
C VAL A 161 14.10 15.14 12.28
N ALA A 162 14.75 15.08 13.45
CA ALA A 162 15.59 13.95 13.83
C ALA A 162 14.77 12.64 13.90
N ALA A 163 13.58 12.68 14.50
CA ALA A 163 12.67 11.52 14.54
C ALA A 163 12.23 11.08 13.13
N THR A 164 11.92 12.02 12.25
CA THR A 164 11.54 11.72 10.85
C THR A 164 12.68 11.02 10.10
N LEU A 165 13.92 11.45 10.31
CA LEU A 165 15.08 10.81 9.71
C LEU A 165 15.33 9.41 10.29
N ALA A 166 15.09 9.23 11.59
CA ALA A 166 15.25 7.94 12.27
C ALA A 166 14.13 6.91 11.88
N LEU A 167 12.97 7.39 11.45
CA LEU A 167 11.86 6.56 10.97
C LEU A 167 12.03 6.10 9.51
N ALA A 168 13.07 6.57 8.82
CA ALA A 168 13.38 6.08 7.48
C ALA A 168 13.76 4.58 7.57
N PRO A 169 13.18 3.71 6.72
CA PRO A 169 13.50 2.29 6.75
C PRO A 169 14.97 2.09 6.37
N GLU A 170 15.78 1.66 7.34
CA GLU A 170 17.19 1.34 7.08
C GLU A 170 17.32 -0.04 6.42
N ALA A 171 17.92 -0.09 5.25
CA ALA A 171 18.35 -1.34 4.65
C ALA A 171 19.33 -2.05 5.59
N GLY A 172 19.04 -3.32 5.95
CA GLY A 172 19.81 -4.09 6.92
C GLY A 172 19.18 -4.23 8.30
N GLY A 173 18.11 -3.45 8.60
CA GLY A 173 17.28 -3.67 9.79
C GLY A 173 16.55 -5.03 9.76
N ARG A 174 15.93 -5.41 10.89
CA ARG A 174 15.13 -6.64 10.99
C ARG A 174 13.66 -6.29 11.13
N LEU A 175 12.82 -6.96 10.36
CA LEU A 175 11.38 -6.99 10.60
C LEU A 175 11.08 -8.10 11.61
N SER A 176 10.44 -7.76 12.71
CA SER A 176 10.04 -8.68 13.77
C SER A 176 8.63 -8.34 14.27
N GLY A 177 8.05 -9.20 15.10
CA GLY A 177 6.70 -9.01 15.63
C GLY A 177 5.63 -8.92 14.55
N ALA A 178 4.67 -8.02 14.70
CA ALA A 178 3.55 -7.82 13.77
C ALA A 178 3.99 -7.49 12.35
N ALA A 179 5.08 -6.71 12.18
CA ALA A 179 5.59 -6.35 10.86
C ALA A 179 6.17 -7.55 10.08
N ALA A 180 6.59 -8.60 10.77
CA ALA A 180 7.11 -9.82 10.16
C ALA A 180 6.02 -10.84 9.80
N GLN A 181 4.84 -10.72 10.40
CA GLN A 181 3.75 -11.66 10.21
C GLN A 181 3.02 -11.43 8.88
N ASN A 182 2.45 -12.51 8.33
CA ASN A 182 1.55 -12.42 7.19
C ASN A 182 0.11 -12.27 7.70
N TRP A 183 -0.41 -11.03 7.64
CA TRP A 183 -1.76 -10.70 8.07
C TRP A 183 -2.82 -10.88 6.98
N SER A 184 -2.46 -11.41 5.82
CA SER A 184 -3.39 -11.60 4.73
C SER A 184 -4.59 -12.48 5.15
N PRO A 185 -5.83 -11.97 5.07
CA PRO A 185 -7.03 -12.76 5.35
C PRO A 185 -7.14 -13.99 4.45
N LEU A 186 -6.59 -13.94 3.24
CA LEU A 186 -6.62 -15.03 2.27
C LEU A 186 -5.75 -16.21 2.72
N TYR A 187 -4.59 -15.94 3.28
CA TYR A 187 -3.71 -16.99 3.81
C TYR A 187 -4.28 -17.65 5.08
N ARG A 188 -5.00 -16.88 5.91
CA ARG A 188 -5.73 -17.44 7.07
C ARG A 188 -6.80 -18.46 6.64
N LEU A 189 -7.53 -18.17 5.56
CA LEU A 189 -8.55 -19.08 5.02
C LEU A 189 -7.97 -20.42 4.52
N ARG A 190 -6.68 -20.44 4.14
CA ARG A 190 -5.99 -21.64 3.67
C ARG A 190 -5.31 -22.46 4.79
N GLY A 191 -5.24 -21.95 5.99
CA GLY A 191 -4.46 -22.60 7.07
C GLY A 191 -2.94 -22.52 6.87
N GLU A 192 -2.46 -21.85 5.83
CA GLU A 192 -1.05 -21.74 5.44
C GLU A 192 -0.28 -20.67 6.26
N SER A 193 -0.94 -20.01 7.19
CA SER A 193 -0.37 -18.93 8.01
C SER A 193 0.85 -19.38 8.85
N GLN A 194 1.04 -20.67 9.05
CA GLN A 194 2.18 -21.21 9.81
C GLN A 194 3.45 -21.39 8.97
N GLU A 195 3.35 -21.68 7.67
CA GLU A 195 4.52 -21.92 6.82
C GLU A 195 5.30 -20.65 6.42
N LEU A 196 4.64 -19.48 6.52
CA LEU A 196 5.22 -18.20 6.14
C LEU A 196 5.59 -17.31 7.34
N GLN A 197 5.59 -17.89 8.55
CA GLN A 197 6.13 -17.20 9.72
C GLN A 197 7.66 -17.23 9.67
N ALA A 198 8.27 -16.07 9.93
CA ALA A 198 9.72 -16.01 10.06
C ALA A 198 10.19 -16.98 11.15
N PRO A 199 11.12 -17.89 10.87
CA PRO A 199 11.69 -18.75 11.91
C PRO A 199 12.29 -17.84 13.00
N GLY A 200 11.80 -17.95 14.24
CA GLY A 200 12.38 -17.46 15.51
C GLY A 200 13.20 -16.18 15.60
N GLY A 201 13.32 -15.36 14.56
CA GLY A 201 14.22 -14.21 14.53
C GLY A 201 13.82 -13.07 13.60
N GLY A 202 12.68 -13.14 12.93
CA GLY A 202 12.25 -12.11 11.97
C GLY A 202 13.03 -12.17 10.64
N PHE A 203 12.64 -11.30 9.72
CA PHE A 203 13.27 -11.16 8.40
C PHE A 203 14.33 -10.06 8.40
N LYS A 204 15.39 -10.25 7.63
CA LYS A 204 16.31 -9.17 7.29
C LYS A 204 15.66 -8.29 6.23
N LEU A 205 15.51 -6.99 6.51
CA LEU A 205 15.04 -6.03 5.53
C LEU A 205 16.14 -5.71 4.53
N VAL A 206 15.91 -6.00 3.25
CA VAL A 206 16.84 -5.73 2.14
C VAL A 206 16.49 -4.42 1.44
N TYR A 207 15.19 -4.15 1.27
CA TYR A 207 14.69 -2.97 0.59
C TYR A 207 13.27 -2.66 1.04
N ALA A 208 12.93 -1.38 1.17
CA ALA A 208 11.57 -0.91 1.41
C ALA A 208 11.30 0.33 0.57
N LYS A 209 10.08 0.41 0.02
CA LYS A 209 9.60 1.61 -0.66
C LYS A 209 8.07 1.60 -0.74
N ASP A 210 7.46 2.71 -0.35
CA ASP A 210 6.06 2.95 -0.67
C ASP A 210 5.95 3.41 -2.12
N THR A 211 5.05 2.78 -2.87
CA THR A 211 4.77 3.12 -4.26
C THR A 211 3.37 3.74 -4.38
N ARG A 212 2.92 4.03 -5.58
CA ARG A 212 1.53 4.47 -5.82
C ARG A 212 0.50 3.36 -5.57
N TYR A 213 0.95 2.12 -5.45
CA TYR A 213 0.10 0.94 -5.42
C TYR A 213 0.28 0.12 -4.14
N HIS A 214 1.51 0.07 -3.59
CA HIS A 214 1.87 -0.82 -2.50
C HIS A 214 2.92 -0.21 -1.57
N GLY A 215 2.85 -0.55 -0.29
CA GLY A 215 4.01 -0.55 0.59
C GLY A 215 4.85 -1.79 0.28
N LEU A 216 5.92 -1.62 -0.49
CA LEU A 216 6.74 -2.72 -1.01
C LEU A 216 7.94 -2.97 -0.13
N THR A 217 8.16 -4.22 0.28
CA THR A 217 9.38 -4.64 0.96
C THR A 217 10.01 -5.87 0.31
N VAL A 218 11.33 -5.91 0.30
CA VAL A 218 12.12 -7.11 0.01
C VAL A 218 12.78 -7.53 1.30
N VAL A 219 12.51 -8.77 1.70
CA VAL A 219 13.03 -9.35 2.95
C VAL A 219 13.72 -10.68 2.69
N GLU A 220 14.62 -11.05 3.57
CA GLU A 220 15.32 -12.33 3.53
C GLU A 220 15.15 -13.07 4.84
N ASP A 221 14.91 -14.36 4.75
CA ASP A 221 15.15 -15.33 5.82
C ASP A 221 16.48 -16.09 5.60
N SER A 222 16.61 -17.32 6.10
CA SER A 222 17.85 -18.10 6.03
C SER A 222 18.22 -18.53 4.60
N ASP A 223 17.23 -18.79 3.75
CA ASP A 223 17.44 -19.38 2.41
C ASP A 223 16.63 -18.74 1.29
N THR A 224 15.70 -17.87 1.62
CA THR A 224 14.74 -17.31 0.67
C THR A 224 14.72 -15.77 0.75
N ARG A 225 14.64 -15.15 -0.41
CA ARG A 225 14.29 -13.73 -0.58
C ARG A 225 12.83 -13.61 -0.98
N HIS A 226 12.10 -12.78 -0.25
CA HIS A 226 10.67 -12.56 -0.46
C HIS A 226 10.38 -11.13 -0.91
N LEU A 227 9.46 -11.00 -1.85
CA LEU A 227 8.76 -9.75 -2.16
C LEU A 227 7.46 -9.73 -1.38
N ARG A 228 7.21 -8.63 -0.68
CA ARG A 228 5.96 -8.40 0.05
C ARG A 228 5.32 -7.10 -0.39
N PHE A 229 3.99 -7.11 -0.46
CA PHE A 229 3.16 -5.91 -0.52
C PHE A 229 2.42 -5.80 0.80
N GLU A 230 2.63 -4.70 1.53
CA GLU A 230 2.24 -4.55 2.93
C GLU A 230 2.70 -5.76 3.77
N SER A 231 1.77 -6.55 4.28
CA SER A 231 2.04 -7.78 5.04
C SER A 231 1.97 -9.07 4.21
N SER A 232 1.61 -8.99 2.92
CA SER A 232 1.36 -10.15 2.06
C SER A 232 2.58 -10.54 1.24
N PHE A 233 2.92 -11.84 1.25
CA PHE A 233 3.99 -12.39 0.42
C PHE A 233 3.52 -12.55 -1.03
N GLN A 234 4.21 -11.91 -1.96
CA GLN A 234 3.88 -11.91 -3.38
C GLN A 234 4.77 -12.82 -4.21
N SER A 235 6.04 -12.92 -3.87
CA SER A 235 7.01 -13.77 -4.56
C SER A 235 8.09 -14.26 -3.62
N GLY A 236 8.65 -15.42 -3.92
CA GLY A 236 9.80 -15.96 -3.22
C GLY A 236 10.85 -16.49 -4.21
N MET A 237 12.11 -16.37 -3.84
CA MET A 237 13.26 -16.84 -4.60
C MET A 237 14.27 -17.47 -3.64
N TYR A 238 14.63 -18.71 -3.87
CA TYR A 238 15.73 -19.33 -3.14
C TYR A 238 17.05 -18.64 -3.47
N LEU A 239 17.87 -18.38 -2.45
CA LEU A 239 19.14 -17.68 -2.60
C LEU A 239 20.20 -18.57 -3.29
N ASP A 240 20.13 -19.90 -3.11
CA ASP A 240 21.01 -20.88 -3.71
C ASP A 240 20.63 -21.23 -5.17
N ASN A 241 19.33 -21.09 -5.53
CA ASN A 241 18.83 -21.43 -6.85
C ASN A 241 17.72 -20.47 -7.30
N PRO A 242 18.04 -19.35 -7.95
CA PRO A 242 17.08 -18.33 -8.34
C PRO A 242 15.99 -18.80 -9.30
N PHE A 243 16.20 -19.93 -9.99
CA PHE A 243 15.25 -20.49 -10.96
C PHE A 243 14.33 -21.54 -10.37
N ARG A 244 14.55 -21.97 -9.12
CA ARG A 244 13.63 -22.84 -8.40
C ARG A 244 12.49 -22.00 -7.84
N THR A 245 11.25 -22.40 -8.12
CA THR A 245 10.07 -21.72 -7.60
C THR A 245 9.89 -21.99 -6.12
N ARG A 246 9.58 -20.98 -5.32
CA ARG A 246 9.33 -21.11 -3.87
C ARG A 246 7.89 -21.46 -3.58
N TYR A 247 6.97 -20.98 -4.41
CA TYR A 247 5.53 -21.18 -4.26
C TYR A 247 5.00 -22.11 -5.34
N GLU A 248 4.38 -23.22 -4.96
CA GLU A 248 3.91 -24.29 -5.86
C GLU A 248 2.93 -23.79 -6.91
N TYR A 249 2.09 -22.82 -6.59
CA TYR A 249 1.10 -22.29 -7.55
C TYR A 249 1.75 -21.82 -8.86
N THR A 250 3.00 -21.38 -8.82
CA THR A 250 3.73 -20.96 -10.03
C THR A 250 4.00 -22.11 -10.99
N ASP A 251 4.08 -23.33 -10.49
CA ASP A 251 4.25 -24.52 -11.33
C ASP A 251 2.92 -24.85 -12.05
N PHE A 252 1.79 -24.73 -11.37
CA PHE A 252 0.46 -24.89 -11.97
C PHE A 252 0.19 -23.84 -13.06
N LEU A 253 0.68 -22.61 -12.92
CA LEU A 253 0.53 -21.57 -13.95
C LEU A 253 1.32 -21.85 -15.25
N GLN A 254 2.19 -22.87 -15.27
CA GLN A 254 2.87 -23.33 -16.48
C GLN A 254 2.07 -24.41 -17.24
N LEU A 255 0.99 -24.95 -16.68
CA LEU A 255 0.18 -25.99 -17.33
C LEU A 255 -0.31 -25.62 -18.74
N PRO A 256 -0.64 -24.34 -19.07
CA PRO A 256 -0.96 -23.95 -20.45
C PRO A 256 0.10 -24.36 -21.47
N LEU A 257 1.37 -24.40 -21.07
CA LEU A 257 2.48 -24.79 -21.95
C LEU A 257 2.53 -26.30 -22.17
N ALA A 258 2.07 -27.09 -21.18
CA ALA A 258 1.93 -28.53 -21.34
C ALA A 258 0.77 -28.89 -22.30
N TYR A 259 -0.33 -28.16 -22.23
CA TYR A 259 -1.47 -28.32 -23.16
C TYR A 259 -1.17 -27.80 -24.57
N ASN A 260 -0.26 -26.84 -24.71
CA ASN A 260 0.17 -26.31 -26.01
C ASN A 260 1.71 -26.28 -26.13
N PRO A 261 2.37 -27.43 -26.34
CA PRO A 261 3.83 -27.49 -26.45
C PRO A 261 4.40 -26.77 -27.68
N ARG A 262 3.53 -26.37 -28.64
CA ARG A 262 3.92 -25.59 -29.83
C ARG A 262 3.84 -24.07 -29.58
N ALA A 263 3.49 -23.64 -28.38
CA ALA A 263 3.43 -22.22 -28.02
C ALA A 263 4.74 -21.49 -28.34
N ARG A 264 4.63 -20.27 -28.87
CA ARG A 264 5.73 -19.39 -29.20
C ARG A 264 5.62 -18.03 -28.52
N LYS A 265 4.41 -17.62 -28.16
CA LYS A 265 4.13 -16.31 -27.57
C LYS A 265 3.28 -16.45 -26.33
N ILE A 266 3.80 -15.97 -25.21
CA ILE A 266 3.08 -15.95 -23.94
C ILE A 266 3.00 -14.52 -23.41
N LEU A 267 1.85 -14.18 -22.86
CA LEU A 267 1.60 -12.94 -22.16
C LEU A 267 1.39 -13.23 -20.66
N PHE A 268 2.12 -12.52 -19.82
CA PHE A 268 1.90 -12.50 -18.37
C PHE A 268 1.29 -11.14 -17.98
N ILE A 269 0.21 -11.15 -17.23
CA ILE A 269 -0.38 -9.99 -16.57
C ILE A 269 -0.06 -10.13 -15.08
N GLY A 270 0.87 -9.29 -14.62
CA GLY A 270 1.55 -9.36 -13.34
C GLY A 270 2.98 -9.89 -13.47
N LEU A 271 3.87 -9.37 -12.63
CA LEU A 271 5.29 -9.74 -12.59
C LEU A 271 5.69 -10.27 -11.21
N GLY A 272 5.39 -9.50 -10.17
CA GLY A 272 5.95 -9.76 -8.84
C GLY A 272 7.48 -9.81 -8.85
N GLY A 273 8.09 -10.79 -8.20
CA GLY A 273 9.53 -11.04 -8.29
C GLY A 273 9.99 -11.71 -9.59
N GLY A 274 9.08 -12.01 -10.52
CA GLY A 274 9.41 -12.64 -11.81
C GLY A 274 9.74 -14.12 -11.72
N SER A 275 9.35 -14.82 -10.65
CA SER A 275 9.68 -16.24 -10.44
C SER A 275 9.14 -17.13 -11.55
N LEU A 276 7.89 -16.96 -11.94
CA LEU A 276 7.25 -17.70 -13.02
C LEU A 276 7.89 -17.35 -14.38
N GLN A 277 8.11 -16.06 -14.65
CA GLN A 277 8.62 -15.57 -15.93
C GLN A 277 10.07 -16.03 -16.16
N LYS A 278 10.96 -15.96 -15.17
CA LYS A 278 12.35 -16.40 -15.32
C LYS A 278 12.47 -17.91 -15.43
N ARG A 279 11.61 -18.68 -14.70
CA ARG A 279 11.52 -20.13 -14.84
C ARG A 279 11.07 -20.50 -16.25
N THR A 280 10.01 -19.90 -16.75
CA THR A 280 9.52 -20.07 -18.14
C THR A 280 10.58 -19.67 -19.16
N TRP A 281 11.34 -18.61 -18.93
CA TRP A 281 12.42 -18.16 -19.81
C TRP A 281 13.54 -19.19 -19.92
N ARG A 282 13.88 -19.87 -18.83
CA ARG A 282 14.89 -20.94 -18.80
C ARG A 282 14.39 -22.22 -19.45
N ASP A 283 13.23 -22.69 -19.03
CA ASP A 283 12.72 -24.02 -19.36
C ASP A 283 12.10 -24.10 -20.76
N PHE A 284 11.67 -22.96 -21.32
CA PHE A 284 11.06 -22.86 -22.65
C PHE A 284 11.79 -21.83 -23.55
N PRO A 285 12.99 -22.16 -24.05
CA PRO A 285 13.82 -21.19 -24.80
C PRO A 285 13.20 -20.74 -26.13
N GLN A 286 12.20 -21.44 -26.65
CA GLN A 286 11.47 -21.08 -27.86
C GLN A 286 10.44 -19.95 -27.65
N LEU A 287 10.06 -19.64 -26.40
CA LEU A 287 9.01 -18.70 -26.11
C LEU A 287 9.49 -17.25 -26.16
N GLN A 288 8.68 -16.41 -26.79
CA GLN A 288 8.70 -14.95 -26.65
C GLN A 288 7.72 -14.56 -25.54
N GLN A 289 8.23 -13.93 -24.50
CA GLN A 289 7.47 -13.54 -23.32
C GLN A 289 7.23 -12.03 -23.32
N GLN A 290 5.99 -11.64 -23.20
CA GLN A 290 5.58 -10.30 -22.85
C GLN A 290 5.04 -10.31 -21.43
N VAL A 291 5.55 -9.45 -20.59
CA VAL A 291 5.04 -9.21 -19.24
C VAL A 291 4.45 -7.82 -19.17
N VAL A 292 3.31 -7.68 -18.56
CA VAL A 292 2.68 -6.39 -18.28
C VAL A 292 2.58 -6.25 -16.77
N GLU A 293 3.27 -5.24 -16.25
CA GLU A 293 3.33 -4.92 -14.83
C GLU A 293 2.84 -3.49 -14.63
N LEU A 294 2.04 -3.29 -13.59
CA LEU A 294 1.45 -1.98 -13.30
C LEU A 294 2.45 -1.03 -12.65
N ASP A 295 3.26 -1.56 -11.72
CA ASP A 295 4.17 -0.77 -10.89
C ASP A 295 5.61 -0.81 -11.44
N PRO A 296 6.18 0.34 -11.85
CA PRO A 296 7.58 0.38 -12.31
C PRO A 296 8.59 -0.03 -11.22
N VAL A 297 8.26 0.17 -9.94
CA VAL A 297 9.13 -0.22 -8.82
C VAL A 297 9.21 -1.75 -8.70
N VAL A 298 8.08 -2.45 -8.91
CA VAL A 298 8.06 -3.93 -8.93
C VAL A 298 8.97 -4.47 -10.03
N ARG A 299 8.91 -3.90 -11.24
CA ARG A 299 9.84 -4.26 -12.33
C ARG A 299 11.30 -4.07 -11.92
N ASP A 300 11.64 -2.91 -11.34
CA ASP A 300 13.01 -2.58 -10.96
C ASP A 300 13.51 -3.50 -9.84
N VAL A 301 12.65 -3.83 -8.89
CA VAL A 301 12.89 -4.81 -7.82
C VAL A 301 13.12 -6.22 -8.38
N ALA A 302 12.31 -6.65 -9.35
CA ALA A 302 12.48 -7.96 -10.01
C ALA A 302 13.86 -8.08 -10.67
N TYR A 303 14.32 -7.04 -11.36
CA TYR A 303 15.65 -7.01 -11.96
C TYR A 303 16.79 -6.90 -10.94
N ARG A 304 16.62 -6.15 -9.87
CA ARG A 304 17.67 -5.83 -8.91
C ARG A 304 17.87 -6.92 -7.87
N PHE A 305 16.78 -7.51 -7.40
CA PHE A 305 16.80 -8.40 -6.25
C PHE A 305 16.38 -9.84 -6.57
N PHE A 306 15.62 -10.07 -7.65
CA PHE A 306 15.09 -11.40 -7.98
C PHE A 306 15.68 -12.01 -9.25
N GLU A 307 16.79 -11.47 -9.74
CA GLU A 307 17.54 -12.01 -10.88
C GLU A 307 16.69 -12.24 -12.14
N LEU A 308 15.71 -11.35 -12.40
CA LEU A 308 14.93 -11.41 -13.62
C LEU A 308 15.86 -11.21 -14.85
N PRO A 309 15.88 -12.14 -15.83
CA PRO A 309 16.79 -12.05 -16.96
C PRO A 309 16.53 -10.83 -17.86
N ARG A 310 17.57 -10.09 -18.22
CA ARG A 310 17.53 -9.08 -19.27
C ARG A 310 17.74 -9.78 -20.61
N SER A 311 16.65 -10.01 -21.36
CA SER A 311 16.68 -10.80 -22.58
C SER A 311 15.72 -10.23 -23.65
N PRO A 312 16.09 -10.28 -24.94
CA PRO A 312 15.16 -9.95 -26.02
C PRO A 312 13.89 -10.79 -26.04
N ARG A 313 13.94 -12.00 -25.46
CA ARG A 313 12.80 -12.92 -25.36
C ARG A 313 11.88 -12.65 -24.19
N LEU A 314 12.27 -11.80 -23.24
CA LEU A 314 11.49 -11.45 -22.06
C LEU A 314 11.38 -9.92 -21.99
N LYS A 315 10.22 -9.39 -22.35
CA LYS A 315 9.96 -7.95 -22.38
C LYS A 315 8.98 -7.58 -21.28
N VAL A 316 9.33 -6.60 -20.47
CA VAL A 316 8.45 -6.04 -19.44
C VAL A 316 7.95 -4.67 -19.87
N THR A 317 6.64 -4.49 -19.92
CA THR A 317 5.96 -3.22 -20.21
C THR A 317 5.25 -2.74 -18.96
N ILE A 318 5.42 -1.47 -18.61
CA ILE A 318 4.71 -0.84 -17.50
C ILE A 318 3.40 -0.25 -18.01
N GLU A 319 2.31 -0.95 -17.71
CA GLU A 319 0.95 -0.57 -18.10
C GLU A 319 -0.08 -1.40 -17.31
N ASP A 320 -1.32 -0.93 -17.22
CA ASP A 320 -2.45 -1.74 -16.76
C ASP A 320 -2.75 -2.88 -17.74
N GLY A 321 -2.95 -4.10 -17.22
CA GLY A 321 -3.10 -5.31 -18.03
C GLY A 321 -4.31 -5.27 -18.98
N ARG A 322 -5.44 -4.71 -18.54
CA ARG A 322 -6.64 -4.56 -19.37
C ARG A 322 -6.46 -3.53 -20.46
N ARG A 323 -5.83 -2.40 -20.15
CA ARG A 323 -5.49 -1.36 -21.14
C ARG A 323 -4.52 -1.87 -22.18
N PHE A 324 -3.49 -2.61 -21.74
CA PHE A 324 -2.53 -3.25 -22.66
C PHE A 324 -3.25 -4.17 -23.63
N LEU A 325 -4.08 -5.10 -23.16
CA LEU A 325 -4.83 -6.02 -24.03
C LEU A 325 -5.82 -5.30 -24.95
N ALA A 326 -6.45 -4.22 -24.51
CA ALA A 326 -7.37 -3.44 -25.33
C ALA A 326 -6.65 -2.78 -26.52
N ARG A 327 -5.44 -2.27 -26.30
CA ARG A 327 -4.60 -1.59 -27.29
C ARG A 327 -3.83 -2.56 -28.18
N ASP A 328 -3.27 -3.64 -27.59
CA ASP A 328 -2.43 -4.62 -28.28
C ASP A 328 -3.30 -5.56 -29.14
N ARG A 329 -3.08 -5.55 -30.44
CA ARG A 329 -3.80 -6.38 -31.41
C ARG A 329 -3.17 -7.76 -31.62
N ARG A 330 -2.00 -8.02 -31.03
CA ARG A 330 -1.34 -9.33 -31.12
C ARG A 330 -2.19 -10.41 -30.48
N ARG A 331 -1.98 -11.64 -30.94
CA ARG A 331 -2.58 -12.84 -30.35
C ARG A 331 -1.50 -13.68 -29.67
N TRP A 332 -1.91 -14.40 -28.66
CA TRP A 332 -1.05 -15.14 -27.75
C TRP A 332 -1.43 -16.62 -27.74
N ASP A 333 -0.44 -17.50 -27.60
CA ASP A 333 -0.67 -18.94 -27.46
C ASP A 333 -1.04 -19.29 -26.00
N ALA A 334 -0.59 -18.49 -25.06
CA ALA A 334 -1.00 -18.55 -23.67
C ALA A 334 -1.08 -17.14 -23.07
N ILE A 335 -2.05 -16.93 -22.18
CA ILE A 335 -2.16 -15.72 -21.34
C ILE A 335 -2.23 -16.18 -19.89
N VAL A 336 -1.33 -15.69 -19.06
CA VAL A 336 -1.30 -15.97 -17.62
C VAL A 336 -1.69 -14.71 -16.86
N ILE A 337 -2.68 -14.81 -15.98
CA ILE A 337 -3.18 -13.72 -15.15
C ILE A 337 -2.80 -14.02 -13.70
N ASP A 338 -1.80 -13.28 -13.20
CA ASP A 338 -1.27 -13.39 -11.85
C ASP A 338 -1.04 -11.96 -11.31
N ALA A 339 -2.13 -11.20 -11.20
CA ALA A 339 -2.13 -9.80 -10.79
C ALA A 339 -2.97 -9.61 -9.54
N TYR A 340 -2.32 -9.14 -8.48
CA TYR A 340 -2.92 -8.89 -7.17
C TYR A 340 -2.57 -7.49 -6.66
N PHE A 341 -3.52 -6.86 -5.95
CA PHE A 341 -3.25 -5.75 -5.05
C PHE A 341 -3.17 -6.31 -3.64
N SER A 342 -1.94 -6.53 -3.14
CA SER A 342 -1.74 -7.19 -1.85
C SER A 342 -2.56 -8.49 -1.75
N ASP A 343 -3.77 -8.45 -1.21
CA ASP A 343 -4.65 -9.61 -0.97
C ASP A 343 -5.92 -9.61 -1.82
N SER A 344 -6.04 -8.73 -2.79
CA SER A 344 -7.27 -8.61 -3.59
C SER A 344 -6.99 -8.65 -5.09
N LEU A 345 -7.91 -9.29 -5.83
CA LEU A 345 -7.93 -9.22 -7.28
C LEU A 345 -8.37 -7.82 -7.72
N PRO A 346 -7.67 -7.19 -8.69
CA PRO A 346 -8.15 -5.96 -9.30
C PRO A 346 -9.51 -6.20 -9.96
N PHE A 347 -10.56 -5.54 -9.46
CA PHE A 347 -11.95 -5.82 -9.89
C PHE A 347 -12.14 -5.73 -11.40
N HIS A 348 -11.44 -4.82 -12.07
CA HIS A 348 -11.53 -4.63 -13.52
C HIS A 348 -10.91 -5.78 -14.34
N LEU A 349 -10.14 -6.68 -13.70
CA LEU A 349 -9.61 -7.91 -14.27
C LEU A 349 -10.48 -9.15 -13.95
N THR A 350 -11.61 -8.97 -13.25
CA THR A 350 -12.51 -10.06 -12.83
C THR A 350 -13.83 -10.07 -13.58
N THR A 351 -14.03 -9.17 -14.55
CA THR A 351 -15.29 -9.01 -15.26
C THR A 351 -15.40 -9.92 -16.50
N VAL A 352 -16.62 -10.22 -16.92
CA VAL A 352 -16.89 -11.00 -18.15
C VAL A 352 -16.27 -10.31 -19.36
N GLU A 353 -16.40 -8.99 -19.46
CA GLU A 353 -15.87 -8.20 -20.59
C GLU A 353 -14.34 -8.27 -20.66
N PHE A 354 -13.67 -8.34 -19.52
CA PHE A 354 -12.22 -8.54 -19.51
C PHE A 354 -11.85 -9.95 -20.02
N LEU A 355 -12.54 -10.97 -19.56
CA LEU A 355 -12.31 -12.34 -20.03
C LEU A 355 -12.66 -12.54 -21.52
N GLU A 356 -13.66 -11.86 -22.03
CA GLU A 356 -13.96 -11.81 -23.47
C GLU A 356 -12.85 -11.12 -24.24
N LEU A 357 -12.30 -10.01 -23.73
CA LEU A 357 -11.14 -9.36 -24.29
C LEU A 357 -9.93 -10.30 -24.30
N VAL A 358 -9.63 -10.99 -23.20
CA VAL A 358 -8.58 -12.01 -23.09
C VAL A 358 -8.79 -13.09 -24.16
N ARG A 359 -10.00 -13.67 -24.25
CA ARG A 359 -10.35 -14.67 -25.26
C ARG A 359 -10.10 -14.16 -26.69
N SER A 360 -10.44 -12.91 -26.98
CA SER A 360 -10.25 -12.31 -28.30
C SER A 360 -8.78 -12.16 -28.70
N ARG A 361 -7.87 -12.23 -27.71
CA ARG A 361 -6.41 -12.14 -27.91
C ARG A 361 -5.71 -13.49 -27.89
N LEU A 362 -6.45 -14.59 -27.81
CA LEU A 362 -5.86 -15.93 -27.94
C LEU A 362 -5.78 -16.36 -29.41
N ASN A 363 -4.73 -17.09 -29.75
CA ASN A 363 -4.65 -17.87 -30.96
C ASN A 363 -5.64 -19.05 -30.88
N PRO A 364 -6.08 -19.64 -32.00
CA PRO A 364 -6.78 -20.91 -31.99
C PRO A 364 -6.01 -21.98 -31.20
N GLY A 365 -6.67 -22.65 -30.25
CA GLY A 365 -6.02 -23.58 -29.34
C GLY A 365 -5.18 -22.96 -28.25
N GLY A 366 -5.27 -21.64 -28.05
CA GLY A 366 -4.59 -20.94 -26.96
C GLY A 366 -5.29 -21.12 -25.62
N PHE A 367 -4.54 -20.94 -24.54
CA PHE A 367 -4.98 -21.17 -23.17
C PHE A 367 -4.88 -19.94 -22.29
N VAL A 368 -5.71 -19.87 -21.27
CA VAL A 368 -5.60 -18.91 -20.15
C VAL A 368 -5.36 -19.69 -18.87
N ALA A 369 -4.38 -19.26 -18.09
CA ALA A 369 -4.25 -19.65 -16.69
C ALA A 369 -4.41 -18.44 -15.77
N SER A 370 -5.03 -18.63 -14.61
CA SER A 370 -5.23 -17.57 -13.64
C SER A 370 -4.99 -18.08 -12.23
N ASN A 371 -4.19 -17.34 -11.47
CA ASN A 371 -4.09 -17.57 -10.05
C ASN A 371 -5.34 -17.01 -9.36
N LEU A 372 -6.03 -17.84 -8.58
CA LEU A 372 -7.17 -17.44 -7.76
C LEU A 372 -6.95 -17.91 -6.32
N ILE A 373 -6.61 -16.98 -5.45
CA ILE A 373 -6.43 -17.26 -4.02
C ILE A 373 -7.81 -17.27 -3.35
N GLY A 374 -8.21 -18.42 -2.80
CA GLY A 374 -9.49 -18.56 -2.11
C GLY A 374 -9.78 -20.02 -1.75
N ALA A 375 -10.72 -20.22 -0.84
CA ALA A 375 -11.21 -21.56 -0.50
C ALA A 375 -12.08 -22.12 -1.64
N LEU A 376 -11.98 -23.41 -1.92
CA LEU A 376 -12.82 -24.10 -2.90
C LEU A 376 -14.22 -24.38 -2.36
N GLU A 377 -14.34 -24.59 -1.05
CA GLU A 377 -15.58 -24.97 -0.35
C GLU A 377 -15.82 -24.08 0.88
N GLY A 378 -17.02 -24.15 1.46
CA GLY A 378 -17.40 -23.40 2.64
C GLY A 378 -17.67 -21.91 2.38
N GLU A 379 -17.76 -21.13 3.45
CA GLU A 379 -18.09 -19.68 3.38
C GLU A 379 -17.04 -18.86 2.62
N GLY A 380 -15.76 -19.22 2.71
CA GLY A 380 -14.66 -18.58 1.99
C GLY A 380 -14.67 -18.82 0.48
N SER A 381 -15.52 -19.72 -0.04
CA SER A 381 -15.55 -20.10 -1.46
C SER A 381 -16.30 -19.11 -2.36
N LYS A 382 -16.92 -18.06 -1.83
CA LYS A 382 -17.73 -17.10 -2.60
C LYS A 382 -16.93 -16.46 -3.74
N LEU A 383 -15.71 -16.04 -3.49
CA LEU A 383 -14.86 -15.44 -4.51
C LEU A 383 -14.53 -16.46 -5.61
N PHE A 384 -14.04 -17.63 -5.24
CA PHE A 384 -13.71 -18.69 -6.18
C PHE A 384 -14.93 -19.06 -7.06
N ARG A 385 -16.08 -19.31 -6.44
CA ARG A 385 -17.32 -19.67 -7.16
C ARG A 385 -17.78 -18.57 -8.11
N SER A 386 -17.69 -17.30 -7.70
CA SER A 386 -18.01 -16.16 -8.55
C SER A 386 -17.08 -16.09 -9.75
N MET A 387 -15.76 -16.20 -9.53
CA MET A 387 -14.77 -16.19 -10.59
C MET A 387 -14.93 -17.40 -11.53
N TYR A 388 -15.12 -18.59 -10.99
CA TYR A 388 -15.39 -19.79 -11.80
C TYR A 388 -16.58 -19.60 -12.72
N LYS A 389 -17.71 -19.04 -12.20
CA LYS A 389 -18.89 -18.69 -13.01
C LYS A 389 -18.54 -17.68 -14.11
N THR A 390 -17.75 -16.66 -13.80
CA THR A 390 -17.29 -15.65 -14.77
C THR A 390 -16.42 -16.26 -15.87
N TYR A 391 -15.49 -17.16 -15.50
CA TYR A 391 -14.70 -17.90 -16.50
C TYR A 391 -15.56 -18.79 -17.38
N ARG A 392 -16.52 -19.50 -16.80
CA ARG A 392 -17.47 -20.36 -17.54
C ARG A 392 -18.35 -19.60 -18.52
N SER A 393 -18.62 -18.32 -18.29
CA SER A 393 -19.38 -17.49 -19.25
C SER A 393 -18.54 -17.06 -20.46
N ALA A 394 -17.22 -16.98 -20.31
CA ALA A 394 -16.30 -16.54 -21.36
C ALA A 394 -15.64 -17.70 -22.11
N PHE A 395 -15.42 -18.85 -21.46
CA PHE A 395 -14.70 -20.01 -22.01
C PHE A 395 -15.55 -21.28 -21.96
N ALA A 396 -15.49 -22.06 -23.04
CA ALA A 396 -16.25 -23.31 -23.14
C ALA A 396 -15.79 -24.38 -22.14
N THR A 397 -14.47 -24.42 -21.87
CA THR A 397 -13.85 -25.37 -20.94
C THR A 397 -13.10 -24.59 -19.88
N VAL A 398 -13.36 -24.93 -18.61
CA VAL A 398 -12.64 -24.37 -17.44
C VAL A 398 -12.28 -25.52 -16.52
N ALA A 399 -11.01 -25.72 -16.26
CA ALA A 399 -10.48 -26.70 -15.31
C ALA A 399 -9.94 -25.96 -14.07
N VAL A 400 -9.95 -26.64 -12.94
CA VAL A 400 -9.40 -26.18 -11.67
C VAL A 400 -8.30 -27.16 -11.26
N HIS A 401 -7.16 -26.66 -10.88
CA HIS A 401 -6.00 -27.46 -10.49
C HIS A 401 -5.52 -27.03 -9.11
#